data_de2645679e4c8d564014b431f1d0a530
#
_entry.id   de2645679e4c8d564014b431f1d0a530
#
_cell.length_a   1.000
_cell.length_b   1.000
_cell.length_c   1.000
_cell.angle_alpha   90.00
_cell.angle_beta   90.00
_cell.angle_gamma   90.00
#
_symmetry.space_group_name_H-M   'P 1'
#
loop_
_entity.id
_entity.type
_entity.pdbx_description
1 polymer ?
#
loop_
_entity_poly.entity_id
_entity_poly.type
_entity_poly.pdbx_seq_one_letter_code
_entity_poly.pdbx_strand_id
1 'polypeptide(L)' 'MRITINHQYRHHKGDVYTLLHIAQSENDNSDQAVYRGADGKIWGRPMREFLEKFSEVKEQEK' A
#
# COMPACT_ATOMS: atom_id res chain seq x y z
N MET A 1 7.05 11.86 -3.16
CA MET A 1 6.61 10.59 -3.77
C MET A 1 5.11 10.54 -3.86
N ARG A 2 4.60 9.98 -4.94
CA ARG A 2 3.18 9.97 -5.19
C ARG A 2 2.59 8.61 -4.87
N ILE A 3 1.48 8.59 -4.17
CA ILE A 3 0.76 7.37 -3.84
C ILE A 3 -0.57 7.38 -4.56
N THR A 4 -0.86 6.30 -5.26
CA THR A 4 -2.08 6.22 -6.07
C THR A 4 -2.99 5.13 -5.51
N ILE A 5 -4.22 5.53 -5.19
CA ILE A 5 -5.24 4.60 -4.71
C ILE A 5 -5.70 3.71 -5.87
N ASN A 6 -6.04 2.48 -5.55
CA ASN A 6 -6.44 1.46 -6.51
C ASN A 6 -5.31 1.04 -7.43
N HIS A 7 -4.09 1.26 -6.98
CA HIS A 7 -2.91 0.87 -7.73
C HIS A 7 -2.24 -0.30 -7.01
N GLN A 8 -1.52 -1.11 -7.74
CA GLN A 8 -0.87 -2.28 -7.18
C GLN A 8 0.52 -1.95 -6.67
N TYR A 9 0.87 -2.55 -5.55
CA TYR A 9 2.19 -2.40 -4.95
C TYR A 9 2.72 -3.78 -4.61
N ARG A 10 4.01 -3.97 -4.78
CA ARG A 10 4.63 -5.25 -4.50
C ARG A 10 5.42 -5.18 -3.20
N HIS A 11 5.13 -6.11 -2.31
CA HIS A 11 5.89 -6.26 -1.08
C HIS A 11 7.28 -6.79 -1.42
N HIS A 12 8.28 -6.42 -0.61
CA HIS A 12 9.65 -6.85 -0.89
C HIS A 12 9.81 -8.37 -0.91
N LYS A 13 8.86 -9.08 -0.34
CA LYS A 13 8.87 -10.54 -0.38
C LYS A 13 8.21 -11.09 -1.64
N GLY A 14 7.68 -10.25 -2.49
CA GLY A 14 7.14 -10.67 -3.78
C GLY A 14 5.64 -10.63 -3.94
N ASP A 15 4.89 -10.57 -2.85
CA ASP A 15 3.43 -10.55 -2.93
C ASP A 15 2.95 -9.20 -3.44
N VAL A 16 1.86 -9.22 -4.20
CA VAL A 16 1.29 -8.00 -4.76
C VAL A 16 -0.01 -7.68 -4.04
N TYR A 17 -0.17 -6.41 -3.67
CA TYR A 17 -1.33 -5.92 -2.96
C TYR A 17 -1.91 -4.73 -3.70
N THR A 18 -3.19 -4.46 -3.47
CA THR A 18 -3.86 -3.30 -4.05
C THR A 18 -4.12 -2.29 -2.95
N LEU A 19 -3.60 -1.08 -3.13
CA LEU A 19 -3.83 0.00 -2.17
C LEU A 19 -5.25 0.49 -2.34
N LEU A 20 -6.06 0.42 -1.28
CA LEU A 20 -7.46 0.79 -1.34
C LEU A 20 -7.71 2.20 -0.88
N HIS A 21 -7.10 2.59 0.23
CA HIS A 21 -7.35 3.89 0.83
C HIS A 21 -6.14 4.35 1.59
N ILE A 22 -6.11 5.64 1.86
CA ILE A 22 -5.16 6.21 2.80
C ILE A 22 -6.00 6.78 3.93
N ALA A 23 -5.86 6.22 5.12
CA ALA A 23 -6.62 6.64 6.29
C ALA A 23 -5.71 7.36 7.25
N GLN A 24 -6.30 8.16 8.11
CA GLN A 24 -5.52 8.91 9.09
C GLN A 24 -5.75 8.33 10.47
N SER A 25 -4.69 8.15 11.22
CA SER A 25 -4.78 7.63 12.58
C SER A 25 -5.30 8.73 13.49
N GLU A 26 -6.25 8.37 14.36
CA GLU A 26 -6.77 9.33 15.33
C GLU A 26 -5.76 9.64 16.42
N ASN A 27 -4.83 8.72 16.65
CA ASN A 27 -3.90 8.88 17.75
C ASN A 27 -2.83 9.92 17.49
N ASP A 28 -2.27 9.92 16.29
CA ASP A 28 -1.14 10.79 16.00
C ASP A 28 -1.26 11.48 14.65
N ASN A 29 -2.41 11.38 14.02
CA ASN A 29 -2.66 12.02 12.72
C ASN A 29 -1.73 11.54 11.62
N SER A 30 -1.11 10.39 11.80
CA SER A 30 -0.26 9.85 10.75
C SER A 30 -1.11 9.13 9.71
N ASP A 31 -0.60 9.05 8.51
CA ASP A 31 -1.30 8.36 7.44
C ASP A 31 -1.11 6.86 7.55
N GLN A 32 -2.16 6.12 7.22
CA GLN A 32 -2.15 4.66 7.23
C GLN A 32 -2.50 4.17 5.84
N ALA A 33 -1.73 3.21 5.33
CA ALA A 33 -2.04 2.59 4.06
C ALA A 33 -2.98 1.42 4.32
N VAL A 34 -4.12 1.39 3.63
CA VAL A 34 -5.09 0.30 3.74
C VAL A 34 -5.08 -0.43 2.41
N TYR A 35 -4.74 -1.70 2.44
CA TYR A 35 -4.52 -2.45 1.20
C TYR A 35 -5.09 -3.86 1.32
N ARG A 36 -5.32 -4.48 0.16
CA ARG A 36 -5.90 -5.81 0.09
C ARG A 36 -4.93 -6.75 -0.60
N GLY A 37 -4.77 -7.93 -0.03
CA GLY A 37 -3.93 -8.96 -0.62
C GLY A 37 -4.70 -9.83 -1.60
N ALA A 38 -3.99 -10.74 -2.25
CA ALA A 38 -4.58 -11.64 -3.23
C ALA A 38 -5.60 -12.58 -2.59
N ASP A 39 -5.48 -12.83 -1.31
CA ASP A 39 -6.42 -13.69 -0.60
C ASP A 39 -7.67 -12.93 -0.15
N GLY A 40 -7.78 -11.67 -0.48
CA GLY A 40 -8.94 -10.86 -0.12
C GLY A 40 -8.89 -10.23 1.24
N LYS A 41 -7.86 -10.49 2.01
CA LYS A 41 -7.73 -9.91 3.34
C LYS A 41 -7.29 -8.46 3.24
N ILE A 42 -7.81 -7.65 4.15
CA ILE A 42 -7.51 -6.22 4.15
C ILE A 42 -6.58 -5.91 5.31
N TRP A 43 -5.53 -5.17 5.02
CA TRP A 43 -4.49 -4.88 5.98
C TRP A 43 -4.32 -3.38 6.12
N GLY A 44 -3.79 -2.96 7.25
CA GLY A 44 -3.43 -1.57 7.48
C GLY A 44 -2.03 -1.48 8.02
N ARG A 45 -1.33 -0.43 7.66
CA ARG A 45 0.05 -0.25 8.09
C ARG A 45 0.40 1.23 8.00
N PRO A 46 1.24 1.75 8.91
CA PRO A 46 1.65 3.15 8.78
C PRO A 46 2.27 3.41 7.42
N MET A 47 1.93 4.56 6.85
CA MET A 47 2.38 4.88 5.49
C MET A 47 3.89 4.80 5.37
N ARG A 48 4.62 5.23 6.40
CA ARG A 48 6.07 5.18 6.37
C ARG A 48 6.58 3.77 6.17
N GLU A 49 5.99 2.80 6.90
CA GLU A 49 6.39 1.40 6.74
C GLU A 49 5.96 0.85 5.40
N PHE A 50 4.80 1.27 4.93
CA PHE A 50 4.33 0.83 3.62
C PHE A 50 5.32 1.25 2.53
N LEU A 51 5.77 2.49 2.60
CA LEU A 51 6.70 2.99 1.58
C LEU A 51 8.06 2.31 1.66
N GLU A 52 8.44 1.85 2.84
CA GLU A 52 9.72 1.16 2.99
C GLU A 52 9.68 -0.26 2.43
N LYS A 53 8.54 -0.92 2.57
CA LYS A 53 8.45 -2.34 2.25
C LYS A 53 7.77 -2.64 0.93
N PHE A 54 7.09 -1.68 0.34
CA PHE A 54 6.35 -1.88 -0.90
C PHE A 54 6.90 -0.99 -2.00
N SER A 55 6.83 -1.49 -3.22
CA SER A 55 7.21 -0.71 -4.38
C SER A 55 6.05 -0.69 -5.35
N GLU A 56 5.86 0.43 -6.01
CA GLU A 56 4.80 0.55 -6.98
C GLU A 56 5.04 -0.41 -8.14
N VAL A 57 4.01 -1.15 -8.52
CA VAL A 57 4.11 -2.03 -9.67
C VAL A 57 3.83 -1.19 -10.90
N LYS A 58 4.83 -1.07 -11.76
CA LYS A 58 4.69 -0.32 -13.01
C LYS A 58 4.25 -1.26 -14.09
N GLU A 59 3.26 -0.80 -14.79
CA GLU A 59 2.76 -1.62 -15.80
C GLU A 59 3.61 -1.58 -16.96
N GLN A 60 4.13 -1.64 -17.42
CA GLN A 60 4.93 -1.46 -18.34
C GLN A 60 4.88 -1.56 -19.28
N GLU A 61 5.17 -1.39 -19.59
CA GLU A 61 5.29 -1.27 -20.28
C GLU A 61 5.84 -1.52 -20.92
N LYS A 62 6.20 -1.90 -21.28
CA LYS A 62 6.73 -2.17 -22.02
C LYS A 62 7.07 -1.82 -22.52
#